data_5ec50fc7924b3ee935098ccf626b8186
#
_entry.id   5ec50fc7924b3ee935098ccf626b8186
#
_cell.length_a   1.000
_cell.length_b   1.000
_cell.length_c   1.000
_cell.angle_alpha   90.00
_cell.angle_beta   90.00
_cell.angle_gamma   90.00
#
_symmetry.space_group_name_H-M   'P 1'
#
loop_
_entity.id
_entity.type
_entity.pdbx_description
1 polymer ?
#
loop_
_entity_poly.entity_id
_entity_poly.type
_entity_poly.pdbx_seq_one_letter_code
_entity_poly.pdbx_strand_id
1 'polypeptide(L)'
;MPRDYLFRKNNSSNWSVRFQRDGKDTIKSLGTSHRQEAEIIAGPLITHHKAALLALKPRFEVAWRFEFEPSENMQDAPNGERVLASKTELKFFGPDGRLLRTSPNGRPAVHFVNGARRLGIPVPLGEPMFSFTEETKAQARPKPDESDAILETYLKHANVTGFYEREARTAWALYKQLTDNKPLKNATRDDGRKLVEYFAAKGNKSASIRKKIGWLNAAVNLAIDEGNLKFNPFSKIVPKRDDGQRRLPFEDTDIRNVKRSLGQLNKSDQLLIRLLGATGMRLAEAFEIDSELKERGVRYCVVGSKTEQSTRRVPLPTDVLPYLPKKIQGPLFEGGPRPASKRLNRFLKDIGIADTRKVIHSFRHRAQDRLRAVGCPQDIRWALLGHEKRTIAEGYGEGFPVTLLKKWIDRIGF
;
A
#
# COMPACT_ATOMS: atom_id res chain seq x y z
N MET A 1 -2.40 7.17 9.90
CA MET A 1 -3.54 8.11 10.02
C MET A 1 -3.56 8.98 8.78
N PRO A 2 -4.72 9.33 8.21
CA PRO A 2 -4.76 10.36 7.18
C PRO A 2 -4.17 11.63 7.80
N ARG A 3 -3.25 12.30 7.11
CA ARG A 3 -2.76 13.60 7.54
C ARG A 3 -3.97 14.52 7.56
N ASP A 4 -4.24 15.15 8.69
CA ASP A 4 -5.29 16.16 8.77
C ASP A 4 -5.00 17.26 7.76
N TYR A 5 -5.86 17.39 6.75
CA TYR A 5 -5.75 18.47 5.77
C TYR A 5 -6.00 19.84 6.41
N LEU A 6 -6.77 19.86 7.50
CA LEU A 6 -7.12 21.05 8.28
C LEU A 6 -6.19 21.23 9.47
N PHE A 7 -5.64 22.42 9.62
CA PHE A 7 -4.79 22.77 10.77
C PHE A 7 -4.84 24.27 11.05
N ARG A 8 -4.39 24.69 12.25
CA ARG A 8 -4.10 26.10 12.57
C ARG A 8 -2.59 26.35 12.54
N LYS A 9 -2.17 27.46 11.95
CA LYS A 9 -0.80 27.94 12.09
C LYS A 9 -0.61 28.51 13.47
N ASN A 10 0.58 28.37 14.06
CA ASN A 10 0.87 28.78 15.44
C ASN A 10 0.57 30.25 15.76
N ASN A 11 0.50 31.14 14.76
CA ASN A 11 0.25 32.58 14.93
C ASN A 11 -1.01 33.03 14.17
N SER A 12 -1.98 32.18 13.93
CA SER A 12 -3.22 32.52 13.22
C SER A 12 -4.44 32.03 13.95
N SER A 13 -5.42 32.92 14.12
CA SER A 13 -6.76 32.53 14.61
C SER A 13 -7.53 31.70 13.59
N ASN A 14 -7.20 31.80 12.30
CA ASN A 14 -7.92 31.17 11.22
C ASN A 14 -7.42 29.77 10.92
N TRP A 15 -8.35 28.89 10.56
CA TRP A 15 -8.05 27.55 10.04
C TRP A 15 -7.43 27.65 8.65
N SER A 16 -6.56 26.69 8.34
CA SER A 16 -5.90 26.55 7.04
C SER A 16 -6.01 25.11 6.55
N VAL A 17 -6.06 24.93 5.24
CA VAL A 17 -6.01 23.63 4.60
C VAL A 17 -4.65 23.45 3.91
N ARG A 18 -4.07 22.27 4.02
CA ARG A 18 -2.78 21.88 3.39
C ARG A 18 -3.00 20.82 2.34
N PHE A 19 -2.42 21.05 1.17
CA PHE A 19 -2.35 20.08 0.09
C PHE A 19 -0.91 19.81 -0.27
N GLN A 20 -0.55 18.56 -0.49
CA GLN A 20 0.77 18.17 -0.98
C GLN A 20 0.66 17.62 -2.40
N ARG A 21 1.32 18.29 -3.35
CA ARG A 21 1.42 17.85 -4.74
C ARG A 21 2.87 17.92 -5.18
N ASP A 22 3.38 16.84 -5.80
CA ASP A 22 4.73 16.75 -6.33
C ASP A 22 5.84 17.17 -5.34
N GLY A 23 5.62 16.82 -4.05
CA GLY A 23 6.56 17.16 -2.97
C GLY A 23 6.46 18.58 -2.44
N LYS A 24 5.61 19.43 -3.00
CA LYS A 24 5.38 20.81 -2.54
C LYS A 24 4.10 20.91 -1.73
N ASP A 25 4.18 21.59 -0.58
CA ASP A 25 3.02 21.90 0.24
C ASP A 25 2.38 23.21 -0.21
N THR A 26 1.10 23.16 -0.55
CA THR A 26 0.29 24.35 -0.79
C THR A 26 -0.62 24.54 0.42
N ILE A 27 -0.55 25.70 1.07
CA ILE A 27 -1.35 26.03 2.25
C ILE A 27 -2.25 27.20 1.89
N LYS A 28 -3.57 27.03 2.13
CA LYS A 28 -4.57 28.06 1.91
C LYS A 28 -5.31 28.37 3.21
N SER A 29 -5.37 29.63 3.59
CA SER A 29 -6.20 30.08 4.71
C SER A 29 -7.68 29.99 4.32
N LEU A 30 -8.52 29.60 5.27
CA LEU A 30 -9.97 29.43 5.05
C LEU A 30 -10.78 30.64 5.55
N GLY A 31 -10.09 31.67 6.12
CA GLY A 31 -10.73 32.91 6.54
C GLY A 31 -11.62 32.81 7.79
N THR A 32 -11.75 31.65 8.40
CA THR A 32 -12.61 31.41 9.57
C THR A 32 -11.83 30.86 10.76
N SER A 33 -12.22 31.28 11.96
CA SER A 33 -11.72 30.72 13.23
C SER A 33 -12.57 29.57 13.75
N HIS A 34 -13.77 29.35 13.18
CA HIS A 34 -14.69 28.29 13.57
C HIS A 34 -14.38 26.99 12.84
N ARG A 35 -14.21 25.90 13.58
CA ARG A 35 -13.81 24.59 13.01
C ARG A 35 -14.86 24.02 12.05
N GLN A 36 -16.13 24.11 12.41
CA GLN A 36 -17.22 23.58 11.57
C GLN A 36 -17.31 24.29 10.21
N GLU A 37 -17.20 25.61 10.20
CA GLU A 37 -17.15 26.39 8.97
C GLU A 37 -15.90 26.05 8.14
N ALA A 38 -14.76 25.88 8.79
CA ALA A 38 -13.52 25.48 8.12
C ALA A 38 -13.65 24.10 7.47
N GLU A 39 -14.33 23.16 8.10
CA GLU A 39 -14.60 21.82 7.54
C GLU A 39 -15.51 21.90 6.30
N ILE A 40 -16.53 22.76 6.32
CA ILE A 40 -17.41 23.01 5.17
C ILE A 40 -16.65 23.63 4.01
N ILE A 41 -15.85 24.67 4.26
CA ILE A 41 -15.08 25.37 3.21
C ILE A 41 -13.96 24.47 2.65
N ALA A 42 -13.31 23.66 3.48
CA ALA A 42 -12.24 22.77 3.07
C ALA A 42 -12.73 21.55 2.30
N GLY A 43 -13.93 21.09 2.54
CA GLY A 43 -14.51 19.88 1.96
C GLY A 43 -14.34 19.78 0.45
N PRO A 44 -14.83 20.76 -0.34
CA PRO A 44 -14.67 20.75 -1.79
C PRO A 44 -13.22 20.78 -2.25
N LEU A 45 -12.39 21.57 -1.57
CA LEU A 45 -10.95 21.69 -1.91
C LEU A 45 -10.22 20.37 -1.68
N ILE A 46 -10.52 19.67 -0.61
CA ILE A 46 -9.96 18.35 -0.30
C ILE A 46 -10.42 17.30 -1.32
N THR A 47 -11.69 17.33 -1.71
CA THR A 47 -12.25 16.43 -2.71
C THR A 47 -11.59 16.62 -4.07
N HIS A 48 -11.46 17.86 -4.51
CA HIS A 48 -10.78 18.20 -5.77
C HIS A 48 -9.31 17.77 -5.75
N HIS A 49 -8.60 18.04 -4.66
CA HIS A 49 -7.21 17.62 -4.51
C HIS A 49 -7.05 16.10 -4.53
N LYS A 50 -7.92 15.36 -3.82
CA LYS A 50 -7.91 13.89 -3.82
C LYS A 50 -8.23 13.30 -5.19
N ALA A 51 -9.17 13.87 -5.92
CA ALA A 51 -9.48 13.49 -7.29
C ALA A 51 -8.28 13.69 -8.23
N ALA A 52 -7.58 14.83 -8.10
CA ALA A 52 -6.37 15.12 -8.87
C ALA A 52 -5.21 14.16 -8.54
N LEU A 53 -5.03 13.78 -7.26
CA LEU A 53 -4.00 12.83 -6.83
C LEU A 53 -4.25 11.40 -7.30
N LEU A 54 -5.52 11.01 -7.44
CA LEU A 54 -5.88 9.67 -7.92
C LEU A 54 -5.72 9.54 -9.43
N ALA A 55 -5.26 10.61 -10.12
CA ALA A 55 -5.18 10.69 -11.59
C ALA A 55 -6.52 10.25 -12.25
N LEU A 56 -7.61 10.43 -11.54
CA LEU A 56 -8.93 10.38 -12.12
C LEU A 56 -9.00 11.60 -13.03
N LYS A 57 -8.47 11.48 -14.26
CA LYS A 57 -8.94 12.34 -15.33
C LYS A 57 -10.45 12.26 -15.22
N PRO A 58 -11.15 13.38 -15.00
CA PRO A 58 -12.58 13.35 -14.89
C PRO A 58 -13.11 12.77 -16.21
N ARG A 59 -13.44 11.49 -16.18
CA ARG A 59 -14.22 10.88 -17.27
C ARG A 59 -15.68 11.29 -17.14
N PHE A 60 -15.97 12.16 -16.17
CA PHE A 60 -17.31 12.60 -15.84
C PHE A 60 -17.25 14.08 -15.48
N GLU A 61 -17.96 14.89 -16.20
CA GLU A 61 -18.37 16.20 -15.75
C GLU A 61 -19.59 16.02 -14.89
N VAL A 62 -19.54 16.45 -13.63
CA VAL A 62 -20.63 16.30 -12.67
C VAL A 62 -21.36 17.63 -12.56
N ALA A 63 -22.56 17.71 -13.07
CA ALA A 63 -23.43 18.84 -12.81
C ALA A 63 -24.10 18.69 -11.43
N TRP A 64 -23.89 19.67 -10.56
CA TRP A 64 -24.64 19.78 -9.34
C TRP A 64 -26.06 20.22 -9.64
N ARG A 65 -27.04 19.48 -9.12
CA ARG A 65 -28.40 19.94 -9.07
C ARG A 65 -28.65 20.56 -7.72
N PHE A 66 -29.07 21.82 -7.74
CA PHE A 66 -29.51 22.48 -6.53
C PHE A 66 -30.96 22.14 -6.29
N GLU A 67 -31.31 21.87 -5.03
CA GLU A 67 -32.66 21.66 -4.59
C GLU A 67 -33.07 22.87 -3.77
N PHE A 68 -33.86 23.76 -4.35
CA PHE A 68 -34.52 24.85 -3.67
C PHE A 68 -36.00 24.54 -3.61
N GLU A 69 -36.61 24.83 -2.46
CA GLU A 69 -38.07 24.77 -2.37
C GLU A 69 -38.70 25.71 -3.42
N PRO A 70 -39.65 25.25 -4.19
CA PRO A 70 -40.34 26.11 -5.15
C PRO A 70 -40.92 27.33 -4.45
N SER A 71 -40.58 28.51 -4.90
CA SER A 71 -41.04 29.77 -4.34
C SER A 71 -41.28 30.80 -5.44
N GLU A 72 -42.31 31.60 -5.27
CA GLU A 72 -42.58 32.78 -6.11
C GLU A 72 -41.60 33.91 -5.78
N ASN A 73 -40.95 33.87 -4.61
CA ASN A 73 -39.97 34.84 -4.18
C ASN A 73 -38.54 34.35 -4.49
N MET A 74 -37.67 35.31 -4.78
CA MET A 74 -36.25 35.04 -4.90
C MET A 74 -35.62 34.68 -3.55
N GLN A 75 -34.81 33.61 -3.58
CA GLN A 75 -34.06 33.13 -2.42
C GLN A 75 -32.58 33.51 -2.58
N ASP A 76 -31.88 33.74 -1.47
CA ASP A 76 -30.46 34.02 -1.51
C ASP A 76 -29.66 32.70 -1.53
N ALA A 77 -28.77 32.58 -2.50
CA ALA A 77 -27.84 31.48 -2.56
C ALA A 77 -26.56 31.80 -1.75
N PRO A 78 -25.85 30.79 -1.22
CA PRO A 78 -24.65 30.99 -0.39
C PRO A 78 -23.49 31.74 -1.08
N ASN A 79 -23.52 31.83 -2.39
CA ASN A 79 -22.52 32.54 -3.19
C ASN A 79 -22.89 34.01 -3.48
N GLY A 80 -23.97 34.54 -2.90
CA GLY A 80 -24.45 35.91 -3.08
C GLY A 80 -25.33 36.13 -4.33
N GLU A 81 -25.68 35.09 -5.06
CA GLU A 81 -26.65 35.15 -6.15
C GLU A 81 -28.08 35.04 -5.60
N ARG A 82 -29.04 35.55 -6.32
CA ARG A 82 -30.47 35.38 -6.03
C ARG A 82 -31.07 34.32 -6.93
N VAL A 83 -31.86 33.41 -6.35
CA VAL A 83 -32.40 32.25 -7.05
C VAL A 83 -33.93 32.30 -7.06
N LEU A 84 -34.51 32.17 -8.23
CA LEU A 84 -35.93 31.90 -8.37
C LEU A 84 -36.10 30.41 -8.69
N ALA A 85 -36.73 29.67 -7.79
CA ALA A 85 -36.89 28.23 -7.90
C ALA A 85 -38.30 27.86 -8.28
N SER A 86 -38.44 27.11 -9.39
CA SER A 86 -39.66 26.37 -9.74
C SER A 86 -39.50 24.88 -9.44
N LYS A 87 -40.54 24.08 -9.59
CA LYS A 87 -40.48 22.62 -9.41
C LYS A 87 -39.47 21.93 -10.33
N THR A 88 -39.20 22.52 -11.49
CA THR A 88 -38.37 21.90 -12.53
C THR A 88 -37.12 22.70 -12.91
N GLU A 89 -37.06 23.98 -12.55
CA GLU A 89 -35.99 24.87 -12.98
C GLU A 89 -35.60 25.87 -11.89
N LEU A 90 -34.31 26.17 -11.83
CA LEU A 90 -33.71 27.22 -11.04
C LEU A 90 -33.22 28.34 -11.97
N LYS A 91 -33.55 29.60 -11.68
CA LYS A 91 -33.02 30.77 -12.37
C LYS A 91 -32.16 31.59 -11.42
N PHE A 92 -30.92 31.79 -11.76
CA PHE A 92 -29.92 32.52 -10.96
C PHE A 92 -29.78 33.94 -11.50
N PHE A 93 -29.79 34.93 -10.59
CA PHE A 93 -29.73 36.33 -10.91
C PHE A 93 -28.54 36.97 -10.18
N GLY A 94 -27.84 37.87 -10.82
CA GLY A 94 -26.79 38.69 -10.21
C GLY A 94 -27.36 39.76 -9.27
N PRO A 95 -26.45 40.46 -8.54
CA PRO A 95 -26.84 41.57 -7.68
C PRO A 95 -27.57 42.72 -8.42
N ASP A 96 -27.33 42.81 -9.73
CA ASP A 96 -27.96 43.76 -10.64
C ASP A 96 -29.35 43.32 -11.16
N GLY A 97 -29.83 42.15 -10.72
CA GLY A 97 -31.10 41.57 -11.15
C GLY A 97 -31.06 40.91 -12.54
N ARG A 98 -29.89 40.80 -13.16
CA ARG A 98 -29.74 40.19 -14.48
C ARG A 98 -29.68 38.67 -14.35
N LEU A 99 -30.43 37.96 -15.23
CA LEU A 99 -30.35 36.51 -15.29
C LEU A 99 -28.98 36.05 -15.74
N LEU A 100 -28.33 35.29 -14.90
CA LEU A 100 -26.97 34.77 -15.15
C LEU A 100 -27.01 33.42 -15.81
N ARG A 101 -27.87 32.52 -15.31
CA ARG A 101 -28.00 31.14 -15.84
C ARG A 101 -29.28 30.49 -15.36
N THR A 102 -29.61 29.34 -16.00
CA THR A 102 -30.68 28.44 -15.56
C THR A 102 -30.08 27.05 -15.29
N SER A 103 -30.73 26.32 -14.36
CA SER A 103 -30.35 24.95 -14.02
C SER A 103 -31.62 24.13 -13.69
N PRO A 104 -31.67 22.83 -13.94
CA PRO A 104 -32.75 21.98 -13.44
C PRO A 104 -32.79 21.97 -11.91
N ASN A 105 -34.01 22.06 -11.33
CA ASN A 105 -34.22 21.85 -9.92
C ASN A 105 -34.34 20.35 -9.63
N GLY A 106 -33.64 19.86 -8.62
CA GLY A 106 -33.69 18.46 -8.22
C GLY A 106 -32.52 18.02 -7.35
N ARG A 107 -32.69 16.89 -6.69
CA ARG A 107 -31.67 16.34 -5.79
C ARG A 107 -30.36 16.10 -6.52
N PRO A 108 -29.23 16.40 -5.88
CA PRO A 108 -27.94 16.02 -6.42
C PRO A 108 -27.92 14.50 -6.63
N ALA A 109 -27.53 14.06 -7.81
CA ALA A 109 -27.58 12.65 -8.12
C ALA A 109 -26.65 11.86 -7.17
N VAL A 110 -27.24 10.91 -6.47
CA VAL A 110 -26.64 10.16 -5.36
C VAL A 110 -25.30 9.48 -5.70
N HIS A 111 -25.05 9.19 -6.97
CA HIS A 111 -23.81 8.52 -7.39
C HIS A 111 -22.57 9.42 -7.36
N PHE A 112 -22.73 10.74 -7.37
CA PHE A 112 -21.60 11.64 -7.21
C PHE A 112 -21.13 11.72 -5.81
N VAL A 113 -22.06 11.50 -4.94
CA VAL A 113 -21.85 11.54 -3.51
C VAL A 113 -21.08 10.32 -3.04
N ASN A 114 -20.89 9.27 -3.87
CA ASN A 114 -20.18 8.09 -3.40
C ASN A 114 -18.74 8.36 -2.95
N GLY A 115 -18.02 9.22 -3.66
CA GLY A 115 -16.71 9.69 -3.20
C GLY A 115 -16.84 10.66 -2.02
N ALA A 116 -17.74 11.61 -2.09
CA ALA A 116 -17.98 12.60 -1.04
C ALA A 116 -18.63 12.00 0.20
N ARG A 117 -19.57 11.04 0.07
CA ARG A 117 -20.12 10.28 1.21
C ARG A 117 -19.08 9.46 1.95
N ARG A 118 -18.20 8.76 1.21
CA ARG A 118 -17.09 8.01 1.84
C ARG A 118 -16.14 8.91 2.60
N LEU A 119 -16.11 10.19 2.29
CA LEU A 119 -15.23 11.18 2.89
C LEU A 119 -15.92 12.04 3.95
N GLY A 120 -17.25 11.90 4.12
CA GLY A 120 -18.03 12.72 5.03
C GLY A 120 -18.02 14.22 4.70
N ILE A 121 -17.87 14.58 3.42
CA ILE A 121 -17.72 15.97 2.98
C ILE A 121 -19.09 16.51 2.59
N PRO A 122 -19.56 17.63 3.19
CA PRO A 122 -20.77 18.28 2.75
C PRO A 122 -20.61 18.79 1.32
N VAL A 123 -21.64 18.61 0.54
CA VAL A 123 -21.70 19.10 -0.84
C VAL A 123 -22.11 20.58 -0.79
N PRO A 124 -21.31 21.52 -1.30
CA PRO A 124 -21.64 22.93 -1.25
C PRO A 124 -22.78 23.24 -2.23
N LEU A 125 -23.67 24.12 -1.80
CA LEU A 125 -24.61 24.78 -2.70
C LEU A 125 -23.82 25.85 -3.47
N GLY A 126 -23.76 25.77 -4.79
CA GLY A 126 -22.96 26.71 -5.59
C GLY A 126 -22.75 26.22 -7.04
N GLU A 127 -21.85 26.84 -7.75
CA GLU A 127 -21.57 26.48 -9.15
C GLU A 127 -21.19 25.01 -9.30
N PRO A 128 -21.59 24.37 -10.42
CA PRO A 128 -21.19 23.00 -10.68
C PRO A 128 -19.67 22.94 -10.77
N MET A 129 -19.06 22.18 -9.87
CA MET A 129 -17.63 21.87 -9.95
C MET A 129 -17.32 20.95 -11.13
N PHE A 130 -18.36 20.27 -11.64
CA PHE A 130 -18.28 19.35 -12.77
C PHE A 130 -19.64 19.29 -13.47
N SER A 131 -19.64 19.13 -14.78
CA SER A 131 -20.84 18.84 -15.58
C SER A 131 -20.79 17.40 -16.12
N PHE A 132 -21.96 16.78 -16.35
CA PHE A 132 -22.05 15.56 -17.14
C PHE A 132 -22.38 15.95 -18.57
N THR A 133 -21.58 15.51 -19.50
CA THR A 133 -22.03 15.46 -20.90
C THR A 133 -22.86 14.21 -21.12
N GLU A 134 -23.94 14.33 -21.86
CA GLU A 134 -24.86 13.21 -22.17
C GLU A 134 -24.16 12.06 -22.93
N GLU A 135 -23.03 12.30 -23.54
CA GLU A 135 -22.19 11.28 -24.18
C GLU A 135 -21.59 10.25 -23.19
N THR A 136 -21.67 10.53 -21.90
CA THR A 136 -21.40 9.53 -20.87
C THR A 136 -22.66 8.82 -20.37
N LYS A 137 -23.73 8.74 -21.21
CA LYS A 137 -24.72 7.67 -21.06
C LYS A 137 -23.94 6.40 -21.00
N ALA A 138 -23.91 5.85 -19.78
CA ALA A 138 -23.38 4.54 -19.50
C ALA A 138 -22.95 3.85 -20.80
N GLN A 139 -21.67 3.95 -21.15
CA GLN A 139 -21.06 2.77 -21.72
C GLN A 139 -21.35 1.73 -20.65
N ALA A 140 -22.41 0.96 -20.91
CA ALA A 140 -22.76 -0.22 -20.16
C ALA A 140 -21.42 -0.87 -19.89
N ARG A 141 -21.09 -1.14 -18.61
CA ARG A 141 -19.84 -1.82 -18.27
C ARG A 141 -19.65 -2.80 -19.39
N PRO A 142 -18.60 -2.65 -20.24
CA PRO A 142 -18.48 -3.51 -21.41
C PRO A 142 -18.70 -4.91 -20.84
N LYS A 143 -19.61 -5.69 -21.43
CA LYS A 143 -19.86 -7.08 -21.01
C LYS A 143 -18.48 -7.62 -20.73
N PRO A 144 -18.21 -8.23 -19.57
CA PRO A 144 -16.85 -8.67 -19.24
C PRO A 144 -16.33 -9.35 -20.49
N ASP A 145 -15.32 -8.79 -21.12
CA ASP A 145 -14.69 -9.41 -22.29
C ASP A 145 -14.33 -10.83 -21.84
N GLU A 146 -14.51 -11.82 -22.71
CA GLU A 146 -14.11 -13.20 -22.42
C GLU A 146 -12.72 -13.25 -21.77
N SER A 147 -11.86 -12.31 -22.14
CA SER A 147 -10.54 -12.13 -21.55
C SER A 147 -10.57 -11.69 -20.09
N ASP A 148 -11.51 -10.87 -19.65
CA ASP A 148 -11.65 -10.47 -18.24
C ASP A 148 -12.12 -11.64 -17.38
N ALA A 149 -12.99 -12.49 -17.92
CA ALA A 149 -13.43 -13.71 -17.25
C ALA A 149 -12.28 -14.66 -16.94
N ILE A 150 -11.25 -14.72 -17.79
CA ILE A 150 -10.04 -15.52 -17.58
C ILE A 150 -9.28 -15.08 -16.34
N LEU A 151 -9.09 -13.77 -16.15
CA LEU A 151 -8.46 -13.26 -14.94
C LEU A 151 -9.28 -13.56 -13.69
N GLU A 152 -10.60 -13.32 -13.75
CA GLU A 152 -11.50 -13.56 -12.62
C GLU A 152 -11.51 -15.04 -12.21
N THR A 153 -11.59 -15.95 -13.18
CA THR A 153 -11.50 -17.40 -12.94
C THR A 153 -10.20 -17.77 -12.25
N TYR A 154 -9.07 -17.26 -12.73
CA TYR A 154 -7.78 -17.50 -12.10
C TYR A 154 -7.70 -16.96 -10.68
N LEU A 155 -8.10 -15.71 -10.43
CA LEU A 155 -8.05 -15.11 -9.11
C LEU A 155 -8.89 -15.89 -8.09
N LYS A 156 -10.05 -16.38 -8.51
CA LYS A 156 -10.93 -17.22 -7.70
C LYS A 156 -10.31 -18.60 -7.47
N HIS A 157 -9.86 -19.27 -8.52
CA HIS A 157 -9.28 -20.61 -8.46
C HIS A 157 -8.02 -20.66 -7.57
N ALA A 158 -7.14 -19.71 -7.72
CA ALA A 158 -5.89 -19.62 -6.96
C ALA A 158 -6.05 -18.89 -5.60
N ASN A 159 -7.29 -18.53 -5.22
CA ASN A 159 -7.60 -17.78 -3.99
C ASN A 159 -6.70 -16.54 -3.79
N VAL A 160 -6.45 -15.80 -4.87
CA VAL A 160 -5.59 -14.61 -4.85
C VAL A 160 -6.38 -13.43 -4.31
N THR A 161 -5.96 -12.88 -3.17
CA THR A 161 -6.68 -11.79 -2.50
C THR A 161 -5.78 -10.61 -2.15
N GLY A 162 -6.40 -9.48 -1.82
CA GLY A 162 -5.76 -8.33 -1.21
C GLY A 162 -4.72 -7.65 -2.10
N PHE A 163 -3.47 -7.59 -1.65
CA PHE A 163 -2.40 -6.90 -2.37
C PHE A 163 -2.09 -7.56 -3.73
N TYR A 164 -2.01 -8.88 -3.76
CA TYR A 164 -1.65 -9.62 -4.97
C TYR A 164 -2.74 -9.57 -6.04
N GLU A 165 -4.00 -9.59 -5.62
CA GLU A 165 -5.15 -9.36 -6.50
C GLU A 165 -5.05 -7.98 -7.17
N ARG A 166 -4.77 -6.92 -6.40
CA ARG A 166 -4.60 -5.57 -6.96
C ARG A 166 -3.44 -5.48 -7.95
N GLU A 167 -2.32 -6.14 -7.66
CA GLU A 167 -1.16 -6.20 -8.58
C GLU A 167 -1.54 -6.91 -9.88
N ALA A 168 -2.25 -8.04 -9.82
CA ALA A 168 -2.70 -8.79 -10.99
C ALA A 168 -3.67 -7.94 -11.83
N ARG A 169 -4.68 -7.34 -11.21
CA ARG A 169 -5.64 -6.45 -11.88
C ARG A 169 -4.97 -5.23 -12.52
N THR A 170 -3.99 -4.66 -11.84
CA THR A 170 -3.23 -3.51 -12.38
C THR A 170 -2.43 -3.91 -13.63
N ALA A 171 -1.76 -5.06 -13.59
CA ALA A 171 -1.01 -5.56 -14.74
C ALA A 171 -1.96 -5.91 -15.91
N TRP A 172 -3.12 -6.47 -15.62
CA TRP A 172 -4.15 -6.78 -16.60
C TRP A 172 -4.72 -5.54 -17.27
N ALA A 173 -5.14 -4.54 -16.49
CA ALA A 173 -5.65 -3.28 -17.02
C ALA A 173 -4.61 -2.57 -17.90
N LEU A 174 -3.33 -2.62 -17.50
CA LEU A 174 -2.25 -2.06 -18.29
C LEU A 174 -2.05 -2.82 -19.62
N TYR A 175 -2.11 -4.17 -19.59
CA TYR A 175 -2.05 -4.97 -20.81
C TYR A 175 -3.17 -4.59 -21.79
N LYS A 176 -4.40 -4.52 -21.30
CA LYS A 176 -5.56 -4.10 -22.12
C LYS A 176 -5.36 -2.70 -22.72
N GLN A 177 -4.86 -1.76 -21.92
CA GLN A 177 -4.55 -0.41 -22.40
C GLN A 177 -3.48 -0.39 -23.51
N LEU A 178 -2.41 -1.18 -23.38
CA LEU A 178 -1.29 -1.24 -24.34
C LEU A 178 -1.65 -1.98 -25.63
N THR A 179 -2.74 -2.76 -25.62
CA THR A 179 -3.19 -3.56 -26.75
C THR A 179 -4.55 -3.12 -27.29
N ASP A 180 -5.03 -1.92 -26.91
CA ASP A 180 -6.34 -1.38 -27.32
C ASP A 180 -7.49 -2.36 -27.07
N ASN A 181 -7.48 -3.03 -25.90
CA ASN A 181 -8.42 -4.08 -25.49
C ASN A 181 -8.52 -5.26 -26.46
N LYS A 182 -7.44 -5.58 -27.17
CA LYS A 182 -7.38 -6.73 -28.07
C LYS A 182 -7.74 -8.03 -27.34
N PRO A 183 -8.70 -8.83 -27.81
CA PRO A 183 -9.07 -10.10 -27.17
C PRO A 183 -7.90 -11.07 -27.09
N LEU A 184 -7.77 -11.81 -25.97
CA LEU A 184 -6.66 -12.76 -25.76
C LEU A 184 -6.56 -13.83 -26.83
N LYS A 185 -7.66 -14.26 -27.41
CA LYS A 185 -7.71 -15.21 -28.53
C LYS A 185 -6.94 -14.73 -29.78
N ASN A 186 -6.80 -13.42 -29.93
CA ASN A 186 -6.11 -12.77 -31.04
C ASN A 186 -4.75 -12.21 -30.63
N ALA A 187 -4.33 -12.41 -29.38
CA ALA A 187 -3.10 -11.87 -28.83
C ALA A 187 -1.87 -12.59 -29.41
N THR A 188 -0.82 -11.82 -29.61
CA THR A 188 0.48 -12.30 -30.11
C THR A 188 1.54 -12.18 -29.03
N ARG A 189 2.71 -12.76 -29.24
CA ARG A 189 3.87 -12.55 -28.35
C ARG A 189 4.28 -11.09 -28.27
N ASP A 190 4.10 -10.33 -29.34
CA ASP A 190 4.46 -8.90 -29.35
C ASP A 190 3.53 -8.08 -28.49
N ASP A 191 2.25 -8.44 -28.38
CA ASP A 191 1.33 -7.82 -27.43
C ASP A 191 1.79 -8.06 -25.98
N GLY A 192 2.28 -9.25 -25.66
CA GLY A 192 2.89 -9.53 -24.35
C GLY A 192 4.19 -8.74 -24.13
N ARG A 193 5.04 -8.59 -25.17
CA ARG A 193 6.29 -7.83 -25.09
C ARG A 193 6.08 -6.34 -24.82
N LYS A 194 5.01 -5.72 -25.34
CA LYS A 194 4.67 -4.32 -25.01
C LYS A 194 4.59 -4.09 -23.50
N LEU A 195 4.06 -5.06 -22.75
CA LEU A 195 3.98 -4.97 -21.29
C LEU A 195 5.37 -5.06 -20.64
N VAL A 196 6.27 -5.93 -21.16
CA VAL A 196 7.66 -6.04 -20.70
C VAL A 196 8.40 -4.73 -20.93
N GLU A 197 8.29 -4.17 -22.13
CA GLU A 197 8.92 -2.91 -22.53
C GLU A 197 8.43 -1.74 -21.67
N TYR A 198 7.13 -1.65 -21.41
CA TYR A 198 6.59 -0.64 -20.52
C TYR A 198 7.18 -0.71 -19.12
N PHE A 199 7.25 -1.88 -18.52
CA PHE A 199 7.84 -2.04 -17.19
C PHE A 199 9.35 -1.78 -17.19
N ALA A 200 10.07 -2.18 -18.25
CA ALA A 200 11.48 -1.90 -18.40
C ALA A 200 11.76 -0.40 -18.53
N ALA A 201 10.98 0.33 -19.32
CA ALA A 201 11.06 1.78 -19.46
C ALA A 201 10.77 2.52 -18.14
N LYS A 202 9.97 1.91 -17.23
CA LYS A 202 9.76 2.39 -15.85
C LYS A 202 10.91 2.02 -14.89
N GLY A 203 12.00 1.45 -15.38
CA GLY A 203 13.18 1.06 -14.58
C GLY A 203 12.99 -0.19 -13.72
N ASN A 204 11.96 -1.01 -13.99
CA ASN A 204 11.79 -2.26 -13.25
C ASN A 204 12.85 -3.28 -13.63
N LYS A 205 13.38 -3.99 -12.65
CA LYS A 205 14.29 -5.11 -12.82
C LYS A 205 13.58 -6.34 -13.40
N SER A 206 14.31 -7.17 -14.16
CA SER A 206 13.76 -8.38 -14.81
C SER A 206 13.00 -9.31 -13.87
N ALA A 207 13.49 -9.49 -12.64
CA ALA A 207 12.79 -10.27 -11.62
C ALA A 207 11.43 -9.66 -11.21
N SER A 208 11.35 -8.32 -11.10
CA SER A 208 10.11 -7.60 -10.79
C SER A 208 9.13 -7.67 -11.96
N ILE A 209 9.63 -7.52 -13.19
CA ILE A 209 8.81 -7.65 -14.40
C ILE A 209 8.23 -9.06 -14.49
N ARG A 210 9.06 -10.09 -14.28
CA ARG A 210 8.63 -11.50 -14.29
C ARG A 210 7.53 -11.77 -13.26
N LYS A 211 7.64 -11.18 -12.04
CA LYS A 211 6.63 -11.31 -11.01
C LYS A 211 5.29 -10.66 -11.44
N LYS A 212 5.35 -9.44 -12.00
CA LYS A 212 4.15 -8.71 -12.45
C LYS A 212 3.42 -9.42 -13.60
N ILE A 213 4.17 -9.92 -14.57
CA ILE A 213 3.63 -10.67 -15.72
C ILE A 213 3.24 -12.10 -15.30
N GLY A 214 3.84 -12.63 -14.25
CA GLY A 214 3.57 -13.98 -13.75
C GLY A 214 2.09 -14.23 -13.45
N TRP A 215 1.35 -13.22 -12.97
CA TRP A 215 -0.08 -13.33 -12.74
C TRP A 215 -0.87 -13.57 -14.03
N LEU A 216 -0.56 -12.78 -15.07
CA LEU A 216 -1.19 -12.90 -16.39
C LEU A 216 -0.83 -14.24 -17.06
N ASN A 217 0.44 -14.61 -16.95
CA ASN A 217 0.92 -15.88 -17.46
C ASN A 217 0.20 -17.07 -16.82
N ALA A 218 -0.01 -17.04 -15.50
CA ALA A 218 -0.72 -18.08 -14.78
C ALA A 218 -2.21 -18.13 -15.15
N ALA A 219 -2.87 -16.97 -15.25
CA ALA A 219 -4.28 -16.87 -15.64
C ALA A 219 -4.52 -17.46 -17.04
N VAL A 220 -3.65 -17.12 -17.99
CA VAL A 220 -3.77 -17.62 -19.37
C VAL A 220 -3.41 -19.11 -19.48
N ASN A 221 -2.44 -19.61 -18.69
CA ASN A 221 -2.17 -21.05 -18.65
C ASN A 221 -3.37 -21.83 -18.15
N LEU A 222 -4.03 -21.37 -17.08
CA LEU A 222 -5.26 -22.00 -16.60
C LEU A 222 -6.33 -22.05 -17.70
N ALA A 223 -6.52 -20.95 -18.42
CA ALA A 223 -7.49 -20.89 -19.53
C ALA A 223 -7.11 -21.84 -20.69
N ILE A 224 -5.83 -22.10 -20.91
CA ILE A 224 -5.36 -23.10 -21.90
C ILE A 224 -5.65 -24.52 -21.39
N ASP A 225 -5.37 -24.79 -20.11
CA ASP A 225 -5.61 -26.09 -19.47
C ASP A 225 -7.12 -26.43 -19.48
N GLU A 226 -7.98 -25.41 -19.36
CA GLU A 226 -9.46 -25.53 -19.48
C GLU A 226 -9.96 -25.57 -20.94
N GLY A 227 -9.08 -25.46 -21.94
CA GLY A 227 -9.44 -25.48 -23.36
C GLY A 227 -10.00 -24.17 -23.92
N ASN A 228 -10.02 -23.10 -23.14
CA ASN A 228 -10.59 -21.79 -23.53
C ASN A 228 -9.64 -20.99 -24.46
N LEU A 229 -8.33 -21.24 -24.37
CA LEU A 229 -7.31 -20.61 -25.20
C LEU A 229 -6.32 -21.65 -25.74
N LYS A 230 -5.64 -21.30 -26.84
CA LYS A 230 -4.62 -22.18 -27.46
C LYS A 230 -3.20 -21.64 -27.30
N PHE A 231 -3.04 -20.37 -26.92
CA PHE A 231 -1.75 -19.71 -26.93
C PHE A 231 -1.63 -18.73 -25.76
N ASN A 232 -0.42 -18.68 -25.17
CA ASN A 232 -0.12 -17.76 -24.07
C ASN A 232 0.88 -16.68 -24.52
N PRO A 233 0.43 -15.42 -24.70
CA PRO A 233 1.28 -14.30 -25.10
C PRO A 233 2.33 -13.92 -24.06
N PHE A 234 2.15 -14.33 -22.77
CA PHE A 234 3.02 -13.98 -21.64
C PHE A 234 4.08 -15.04 -21.34
N SER A 235 4.04 -16.18 -22.02
CA SER A 235 4.97 -17.28 -21.75
C SER A 235 6.38 -16.93 -22.18
N LYS A 236 7.36 -17.03 -21.26
CA LYS A 236 8.80 -16.88 -21.51
C LYS A 236 9.21 -15.60 -22.27
N ILE A 237 8.48 -14.50 -22.10
CA ILE A 237 8.77 -13.23 -22.78
C ILE A 237 9.74 -12.33 -22.01
N VAL A 238 9.89 -12.54 -20.69
CA VAL A 238 10.81 -11.74 -19.88
C VAL A 238 12.22 -12.30 -19.96
N PRO A 239 13.20 -11.53 -20.45
CA PRO A 239 14.57 -11.98 -20.53
C PRO A 239 15.13 -12.43 -19.18
N LYS A 240 15.93 -13.48 -19.17
CA LYS A 240 16.70 -13.90 -17.99
C LYS A 240 17.94 -12.99 -17.89
N ARG A 241 17.81 -11.86 -17.22
CA ARG A 241 18.95 -10.97 -16.90
C ARG A 241 19.21 -11.04 -15.40
N ASP A 242 20.48 -11.07 -15.02
CA ASP A 242 20.89 -10.89 -13.63
C ASP A 242 21.14 -9.39 -13.38
N ASP A 243 20.05 -8.63 -13.43
CA ASP A 243 20.02 -7.19 -13.14
C ASP A 243 19.64 -6.90 -11.67
N GLY A 244 19.54 -7.96 -10.87
CA GLY A 244 19.24 -7.91 -9.45
C GLY A 244 20.42 -7.34 -8.66
N GLN A 245 20.13 -6.45 -7.71
CA GLN A 245 21.14 -5.98 -6.76
C GLN A 245 21.13 -6.90 -5.53
N ARG A 246 22.21 -7.69 -5.35
CA ARG A 246 22.35 -8.56 -4.18
C ARG A 246 22.44 -7.71 -2.91
N ARG A 247 21.65 -8.04 -1.90
CA ARG A 247 21.77 -7.43 -0.58
C ARG A 247 23.05 -7.89 0.12
N LEU A 248 23.67 -6.98 0.85
CA LEU A 248 24.88 -7.26 1.62
C LEU A 248 24.55 -7.41 3.12
N PRO A 249 25.31 -8.24 3.86
CA PRO A 249 25.27 -8.25 5.32
C PRO A 249 25.80 -6.92 5.88
N PHE A 250 25.44 -6.60 7.11
CA PHE A 250 26.12 -5.55 7.87
C PHE A 250 27.50 -6.05 8.33
N GLU A 251 28.47 -5.17 8.24
CA GLU A 251 29.79 -5.35 8.81
C GLU A 251 29.79 -4.96 10.29
N ASP A 252 30.86 -5.30 11.00
CA ASP A 252 30.99 -4.95 12.43
C ASP A 252 31.08 -3.42 12.64
N THR A 253 31.63 -2.68 11.67
CA THR A 253 31.62 -1.21 11.63
C THR A 253 30.21 -0.66 11.54
N ASP A 254 29.35 -1.23 10.66
CA ASP A 254 27.95 -0.83 10.55
C ASP A 254 27.21 -1.04 11.88
N ILE A 255 27.44 -2.19 12.51
CA ILE A 255 26.79 -2.53 13.80
C ILE A 255 27.25 -1.58 14.91
N ARG A 256 28.54 -1.21 14.95
CA ARG A 256 29.02 -0.20 15.92
C ARG A 256 28.32 1.14 15.70
N ASN A 257 28.14 1.59 14.45
CA ASN A 257 27.43 2.82 14.13
C ASN A 257 25.96 2.74 14.53
N VAL A 258 25.29 1.64 14.21
CA VAL A 258 23.89 1.39 14.62
C VAL A 258 23.77 1.48 16.15
N LYS A 259 24.61 0.76 16.91
CA LYS A 259 24.57 0.75 18.38
C LYS A 259 24.78 2.13 18.98
N ARG A 260 25.76 2.90 18.47
CA ARG A 260 26.06 4.27 18.93
C ARG A 260 24.89 5.22 18.72
N SER A 261 24.14 5.01 17.64
CA SER A 261 23.07 5.90 17.22
C SER A 261 21.66 5.44 17.66
N LEU A 262 21.53 4.30 18.36
CA LEU A 262 20.22 3.78 18.80
C LEU A 262 19.42 4.80 19.62
N GLY A 263 20.09 5.64 20.40
CA GLY A 263 19.43 6.69 21.20
C GLY A 263 18.63 7.72 20.39
N GLN A 264 18.87 7.82 19.09
CA GLN A 264 18.11 8.70 18.18
C GLN A 264 16.72 8.13 17.82
N LEU A 265 16.47 6.87 18.14
CA LEU A 265 15.21 6.18 17.87
C LEU A 265 14.31 6.14 19.12
N ASN A 266 13.01 6.03 18.92
CA ASN A 266 12.09 5.72 20.01
C ASN A 266 12.37 4.31 20.59
N LYS A 267 11.91 4.04 21.80
CA LYS A 267 12.17 2.77 22.51
C LYS A 267 11.71 1.52 21.73
N SER A 268 10.58 1.61 21.03
CA SER A 268 10.06 0.52 20.22
C SER A 268 10.98 0.18 19.03
N ASP A 269 11.47 1.19 18.31
CA ASP A 269 12.40 1.00 17.20
C ASP A 269 13.80 0.54 17.68
N GLN A 270 14.25 0.99 18.84
CA GLN A 270 15.47 0.48 19.48
C GLN A 270 15.37 -1.01 19.78
N LEU A 271 14.24 -1.44 20.38
CA LEU A 271 13.98 -2.84 20.66
C LEU A 271 13.89 -3.66 19.37
N LEU A 272 13.20 -3.13 18.35
CA LEU A 272 13.05 -3.80 17.06
C LEU A 272 14.40 -4.05 16.37
N ILE A 273 15.29 -3.05 16.34
CA ILE A 273 16.64 -3.21 15.79
C ILE A 273 17.44 -4.25 16.57
N ARG A 274 17.41 -4.21 17.91
CA ARG A 274 18.11 -5.20 18.76
C ARG A 274 17.60 -6.61 18.48
N LEU A 275 16.28 -6.78 18.41
CA LEU A 275 15.67 -8.06 18.15
C LEU A 275 16.04 -8.61 16.76
N LEU A 276 15.96 -7.77 15.71
CA LEU A 276 16.37 -8.15 14.36
C LEU A 276 17.86 -8.48 14.27
N GLY A 277 18.70 -7.70 14.94
CA GLY A 277 20.15 -7.90 14.96
C GLY A 277 20.56 -9.20 15.65
N ALA A 278 19.95 -9.50 16.79
CA ALA A 278 20.29 -10.68 17.59
C ALA A 278 19.61 -11.98 17.15
N THR A 279 18.53 -11.92 16.37
CA THR A 279 17.80 -13.12 15.93
C THR A 279 17.90 -13.39 14.44
N GLY A 280 18.14 -12.38 13.63
CA GLY A 280 18.05 -12.48 12.16
C GLY A 280 16.66 -12.78 11.62
N MET A 281 15.58 -12.64 12.41
CA MET A 281 14.21 -12.84 11.94
C MET A 281 13.82 -11.82 10.86
N ARG A 282 12.80 -12.14 10.09
CA ARG A 282 12.26 -11.17 9.11
C ARG A 282 11.52 -10.05 9.85
N LEU A 283 11.59 -8.84 9.31
CA LEU A 283 10.89 -7.69 9.92
C LEU A 283 9.40 -7.96 10.14
N ALA A 284 8.73 -8.62 9.19
CA ALA A 284 7.31 -8.95 9.33
C ALA A 284 7.05 -9.93 10.50
N GLU A 285 7.97 -10.88 10.72
CA GLU A 285 7.88 -11.85 11.79
C GLU A 285 8.01 -11.19 13.18
N ALA A 286 8.79 -10.12 13.31
CA ALA A 286 8.86 -9.35 14.55
C ALA A 286 7.51 -8.71 14.91
N PHE A 287 6.72 -8.29 13.91
CA PHE A 287 5.38 -7.72 14.09
C PHE A 287 4.29 -8.78 14.32
N GLU A 288 4.59 -10.06 14.15
CA GLU A 288 3.71 -11.18 14.49
C GLU A 288 3.84 -11.61 15.96
N ILE A 289 4.85 -11.09 16.69
CA ILE A 289 5.08 -11.44 18.09
C ILE A 289 4.01 -10.75 18.95
N ASP A 290 3.13 -11.54 19.54
CA ASP A 290 2.09 -11.13 20.49
C ASP A 290 2.12 -11.89 21.79
N SER A 291 2.90 -12.97 21.85
CA SER A 291 3.00 -13.87 22.98
C SER A 291 4.35 -14.57 23.02
N GLU A 292 4.66 -15.13 24.16
CA GLU A 292 5.84 -15.96 24.37
C GLU A 292 5.50 -17.25 25.12
N LEU A 293 6.31 -18.23 24.90
CA LEU A 293 6.31 -19.49 25.61
C LEU A 293 7.61 -19.66 26.40
N LYS A 294 7.59 -20.60 27.35
CA LYS A 294 8.76 -20.93 28.16
C LYS A 294 8.94 -22.44 28.23
N GLU A 295 10.13 -22.91 27.89
CA GLU A 295 10.52 -24.32 27.95
C GLU A 295 11.88 -24.46 28.64
N ARG A 296 11.96 -25.26 29.72
CA ARG A 296 13.20 -25.46 30.50
C ARG A 296 13.94 -24.16 30.85
N GLY A 297 13.17 -23.14 31.26
CA GLY A 297 13.71 -21.83 31.63
C GLY A 297 13.98 -20.86 30.47
N VAL A 298 13.94 -21.31 29.21
CA VAL A 298 14.18 -20.48 28.03
C VAL A 298 12.87 -19.87 27.53
N ARG A 299 12.85 -18.54 27.41
CA ARG A 299 11.75 -17.79 26.78
C ARG A 299 11.91 -17.84 25.26
N TYR A 300 10.83 -18.05 24.52
CA TYR A 300 10.85 -18.08 23.05
C TYR A 300 9.51 -17.64 22.46
N CYS A 301 9.54 -17.18 21.20
CA CYS A 301 8.37 -16.85 20.41
C CYS A 301 8.20 -17.86 19.27
N VAL A 302 6.96 -18.06 18.83
CA VAL A 302 6.65 -18.76 17.59
C VAL A 302 6.37 -17.71 16.53
N VAL A 303 7.08 -17.77 15.41
CA VAL A 303 6.98 -16.80 14.32
C VAL A 303 6.82 -17.51 12.97
N GLY A 304 6.36 -16.78 11.95
CA GLY A 304 6.24 -17.31 10.59
C GLY A 304 4.88 -17.94 10.29
N SER A 305 3.80 -17.34 10.77
CA SER A 305 2.42 -17.87 10.68
C SER A 305 1.86 -18.00 9.25
N LYS A 306 2.50 -17.41 8.23
CA LYS A 306 1.96 -17.39 6.86
C LYS A 306 1.94 -18.74 6.14
N THR A 307 2.84 -19.63 6.48
CA THR A 307 2.89 -20.99 5.93
C THR A 307 3.34 -21.94 7.03
N GLU A 308 2.82 -23.15 7.05
CA GLU A 308 3.23 -24.19 7.99
C GLU A 308 4.75 -24.40 7.97
N GLN A 309 5.36 -24.32 6.78
CA GLN A 309 6.81 -24.47 6.59
C GLN A 309 7.64 -23.31 7.16
N SER A 310 7.06 -22.12 7.35
CA SER A 310 7.75 -20.96 7.92
C SER A 310 7.63 -20.87 9.44
N THR A 311 6.68 -21.58 10.03
CA THR A 311 6.43 -21.59 11.47
C THR A 311 7.61 -22.22 12.22
N ARG A 312 8.17 -21.47 13.18
CA ARG A 312 9.31 -21.94 13.95
C ARG A 312 9.42 -21.28 15.31
N ARG A 313 10.12 -21.96 16.20
CA ARG A 313 10.45 -21.49 17.54
C ARG A 313 11.73 -20.62 17.48
N VAL A 314 11.68 -19.39 17.97
CA VAL A 314 12.82 -18.48 18.05
C VAL A 314 13.06 -18.11 19.50
N PRO A 315 14.12 -18.67 20.14
CA PRO A 315 14.48 -18.30 21.51
C PRO A 315 14.81 -16.81 21.59
N LEU A 316 14.43 -16.15 22.68
CA LEU A 316 14.77 -14.74 22.92
C LEU A 316 16.25 -14.67 23.36
N PRO A 317 17.10 -13.93 22.58
CA PRO A 317 18.53 -13.83 22.88
C PRO A 317 18.79 -13.15 24.21
N THR A 318 19.84 -13.59 24.92
CA THR A 318 20.24 -13.02 26.21
C THR A 318 20.45 -11.52 26.15
N ASP A 319 21.06 -11.02 25.07
CA ASP A 319 21.33 -9.59 24.85
C ASP A 319 20.06 -8.74 24.70
N VAL A 320 18.94 -9.34 24.35
CA VAL A 320 17.67 -8.63 24.12
C VAL A 320 16.77 -8.67 25.35
N LEU A 321 16.90 -9.68 26.21
CA LEU A 321 16.05 -9.86 27.38
C LEU A 321 15.89 -8.62 28.26
N PRO A 322 16.94 -7.82 28.54
CA PRO A 322 16.84 -6.62 29.38
C PRO A 322 15.92 -5.53 28.80
N TYR A 323 15.66 -5.54 27.50
CA TYR A 323 14.86 -4.55 26.79
C TYR A 323 13.42 -5.01 26.54
N LEU A 324 13.15 -6.29 26.77
CA LEU A 324 11.82 -6.88 26.63
C LEU A 324 10.98 -6.70 27.91
N PRO A 325 9.66 -6.69 27.78
CA PRO A 325 8.79 -6.79 28.96
C PRO A 325 9.07 -8.08 29.74
N LYS A 326 8.73 -8.09 31.03
CA LYS A 326 8.87 -9.30 31.90
C LYS A 326 8.21 -10.52 31.28
N LYS A 327 7.09 -10.30 30.60
CA LYS A 327 6.35 -11.29 29.80
C LYS A 327 5.73 -10.59 28.61
N ILE A 328 5.82 -11.19 27.41
CA ILE A 328 5.15 -10.68 26.21
C ILE A 328 3.70 -11.15 26.26
N GLN A 329 2.78 -10.18 26.33
CA GLN A 329 1.32 -10.39 26.32
C GLN A 329 0.69 -9.28 25.46
N GLY A 330 0.24 -9.63 24.26
CA GLY A 330 -0.20 -8.71 23.23
C GLY A 330 0.93 -8.27 22.28
N PRO A 331 0.60 -7.55 21.21
CA PRO A 331 1.53 -7.16 20.16
C PRO A 331 2.77 -6.44 20.70
N LEU A 332 3.95 -6.96 20.39
CA LEU A 332 5.23 -6.36 20.83
C LEU A 332 5.54 -5.06 20.08
N PHE A 333 5.04 -4.93 18.84
CA PHE A 333 5.24 -3.76 17.98
C PHE A 333 3.93 -3.33 17.30
N GLU A 334 3.75 -2.02 17.17
CA GLU A 334 2.57 -1.42 16.53
C GLU A 334 2.89 -0.81 15.16
N GLY A 335 1.86 -0.53 14.35
CA GLY A 335 1.95 0.20 13.08
C GLY A 335 2.40 -0.61 11.87
N GLY A 336 2.84 -1.82 12.05
CA GLY A 336 3.13 -2.78 10.98
C GLY A 336 4.50 -2.65 10.32
N PRO A 337 4.93 -3.68 9.56
CA PRO A 337 6.29 -3.81 9.07
C PRO A 337 6.65 -2.83 7.93
N ARG A 338 5.70 -2.41 7.08
CA ARG A 338 6.00 -1.51 5.94
C ARG A 338 6.42 -0.10 6.38
N PRO A 339 5.66 0.60 7.25
CA PRO A 339 6.09 1.89 7.80
C PRO A 339 7.40 1.78 8.57
N ALA A 340 7.57 0.73 9.39
CA ALA A 340 8.80 0.48 10.14
C ALA A 340 10.00 0.30 9.20
N SER A 341 9.88 -0.50 8.15
CA SER A 341 10.95 -0.68 7.15
C SER A 341 11.38 0.65 6.55
N LYS A 342 10.42 1.51 6.16
CA LYS A 342 10.73 2.82 5.57
C LYS A 342 11.48 3.71 6.56
N ARG A 343 11.01 3.78 7.81
CA ARG A 343 11.58 4.60 8.87
C ARG A 343 12.99 4.13 9.25
N LEU A 344 13.16 2.82 9.47
CA LEU A 344 14.45 2.26 9.87
C LEU A 344 15.49 2.28 8.74
N ASN A 345 15.10 2.09 7.49
CA ASN A 345 16.03 2.26 6.37
C ASN A 345 16.45 3.72 6.17
N ARG A 346 15.61 4.70 6.53
CA ARG A 346 16.01 6.11 6.59
C ARG A 346 17.04 6.32 7.70
N PHE A 347 16.77 5.84 8.91
CA PHE A 347 17.73 5.90 10.02
C PHE A 347 19.10 5.33 9.64
N LEU A 348 19.17 4.17 8.96
CA LEU A 348 20.45 3.61 8.51
C LEU A 348 21.24 4.57 7.62
N LYS A 349 20.56 5.28 6.72
CA LYS A 349 21.20 6.30 5.87
C LYS A 349 21.68 7.50 6.69
N ASP A 350 20.85 7.96 7.61
CA ASP A 350 21.12 9.14 8.45
C ASP A 350 22.36 8.93 9.34
N ILE A 351 22.64 7.69 9.73
CA ILE A 351 23.84 7.31 10.51
C ILE A 351 25.07 6.94 9.64
N GLY A 352 25.02 7.22 8.33
CA GLY A 352 26.14 7.05 7.42
C GLY A 352 26.26 5.68 6.74
N ILE A 353 25.25 4.80 6.85
CA ILE A 353 25.22 3.55 6.07
C ILE A 353 24.61 3.86 4.69
N ALA A 354 25.45 4.39 3.80
CA ALA A 354 25.02 4.91 2.50
C ALA A 354 24.85 3.82 1.41
N ASP A 355 25.48 2.63 1.58
CA ASP A 355 25.35 1.55 0.59
C ASP A 355 23.91 1.07 0.48
N THR A 356 23.29 1.31 -0.67
CA THR A 356 21.89 0.96 -0.95
C THR A 356 21.60 -0.54 -0.91
N ARG A 357 22.64 -1.38 -0.91
CA ARG A 357 22.53 -2.83 -0.76
C ARG A 357 22.38 -3.25 0.70
N LYS A 358 22.75 -2.36 1.66
CA LYS A 358 22.59 -2.56 3.11
C LYS A 358 21.26 -1.94 3.56
N VAL A 359 20.36 -2.76 4.03
CA VAL A 359 19.00 -2.40 4.47
C VAL A 359 18.65 -3.18 5.74
N ILE A 360 17.49 -2.93 6.35
CA ILE A 360 17.07 -3.67 7.57
C ILE A 360 17.15 -5.20 7.40
N HIS A 361 16.88 -5.73 6.22
CA HIS A 361 17.06 -7.17 5.96
C HIS A 361 18.52 -7.66 6.04
N SER A 362 19.48 -6.75 5.99
CA SER A 362 20.91 -7.04 6.14
C SER A 362 21.29 -7.59 7.51
N PHE A 363 20.51 -7.33 8.57
CA PHE A 363 20.64 -8.01 9.86
C PHE A 363 20.52 -9.52 9.71
N ARG A 364 19.56 -9.99 8.89
CA ARG A 364 19.37 -11.42 8.65
C ARG A 364 20.54 -12.03 7.86
N HIS A 365 21.08 -11.32 6.88
CA HIS A 365 22.28 -11.79 6.17
C HIS A 365 23.47 -11.89 7.14
N ARG A 366 23.68 -10.88 7.99
CA ARG A 366 24.72 -10.92 9.03
C ARG A 366 24.50 -12.08 10.00
N ALA A 367 23.29 -12.31 10.49
CA ALA A 367 22.99 -13.43 11.38
C ALA A 367 23.37 -14.78 10.75
N GLN A 368 23.04 -14.97 9.46
CA GLN A 368 23.44 -16.15 8.71
C GLN A 368 24.97 -16.32 8.66
N ASP A 369 25.70 -15.23 8.41
CA ASP A 369 27.17 -15.28 8.32
C ASP A 369 27.82 -15.48 9.69
N ARG A 370 27.29 -14.85 10.75
CA ARG A 370 27.74 -15.07 12.13
C ARG A 370 27.55 -16.52 12.57
N LEU A 371 26.39 -17.11 12.30
CA LEU A 371 26.14 -18.52 12.61
C LEU A 371 27.07 -19.46 11.82
N ARG A 372 27.42 -19.13 10.58
CA ARG A 372 28.44 -19.87 9.81
C ARG A 372 29.82 -19.75 10.45
N ALA A 373 30.21 -18.55 10.78
CA ALA A 373 31.53 -18.26 11.35
C ALA A 373 31.78 -18.99 12.69
N VAL A 374 30.72 -19.22 13.48
CA VAL A 374 30.82 -19.97 14.74
C VAL A 374 30.59 -21.48 14.58
N GLY A 375 30.53 -21.99 13.35
CA GLY A 375 30.39 -23.43 13.08
C GLY A 375 28.99 -24.00 13.38
N CYS A 376 27.94 -23.18 13.38
CA CYS A 376 26.58 -23.67 13.59
C CYS A 376 26.17 -24.64 12.49
N PRO A 377 25.65 -25.83 12.83
CA PRO A 377 25.15 -26.81 11.87
C PRO A 377 24.08 -26.20 10.94
N GLN A 378 24.07 -26.65 9.70
CA GLN A 378 23.23 -26.06 8.65
C GLN A 378 21.73 -26.18 8.95
N ASP A 379 21.30 -27.31 9.45
CA ASP A 379 19.93 -27.62 9.82
C ASP A 379 19.45 -26.72 10.98
N ILE A 380 20.29 -26.49 11.98
CA ILE A 380 19.99 -25.53 13.07
C ILE A 380 19.92 -24.10 12.55
N ARG A 381 20.79 -23.71 11.63
CA ARG A 381 20.72 -22.37 10.99
C ARG A 381 19.41 -22.20 10.23
N TRP A 382 18.97 -23.23 9.52
CA TRP A 382 17.70 -23.22 8.81
C TRP A 382 16.51 -23.16 9.77
N ALA A 383 16.55 -23.93 10.85
CA ALA A 383 15.54 -23.89 11.89
C ALA A 383 15.42 -22.50 12.54
N LEU A 384 16.54 -21.86 12.88
CA LEU A 384 16.56 -20.52 13.48
C LEU A 384 16.09 -19.43 12.52
N LEU A 385 16.56 -19.45 11.27
CA LEU A 385 16.30 -18.40 10.30
C LEU A 385 15.03 -18.64 9.45
N GLY A 386 14.45 -19.85 9.47
CA GLY A 386 13.25 -20.19 8.67
C GLY A 386 13.55 -20.17 7.19
N HIS A 387 14.49 -21.01 6.76
CA HIS A 387 14.69 -21.33 5.37
C HIS A 387 13.82 -22.54 5.00
N GLU A 388 13.37 -22.60 3.75
CA GLU A 388 12.59 -23.73 3.26
C GLU A 388 13.36 -25.04 3.45
N LYS A 389 12.65 -26.04 3.98
CA LYS A 389 13.16 -27.40 4.04
C LYS A 389 13.30 -27.93 2.61
N ARG A 390 14.49 -28.39 2.25
CA ARG A 390 14.80 -28.84 0.89
C ARG A 390 14.54 -30.33 0.68
N THR A 391 14.43 -31.09 1.78
CA THR A 391 14.22 -32.53 1.72
C THR A 391 13.01 -32.93 2.57
N ILE A 392 12.36 -34.03 2.17
CA ILE A 392 11.26 -34.62 2.92
C ILE A 392 11.74 -35.04 4.32
N ALA A 393 12.96 -35.53 4.45
CA ALA A 393 13.55 -35.94 5.73
C ALA A 393 13.65 -34.80 6.75
N GLU A 394 13.84 -33.54 6.31
CA GLU A 394 13.84 -32.37 7.18
C GLU A 394 12.43 -32.02 7.73
N GLY A 395 11.39 -32.63 7.17
CA GLY A 395 9.99 -32.48 7.60
C GLY A 395 9.62 -33.35 8.81
N TYR A 396 10.38 -34.40 9.08
CA TYR A 396 10.09 -35.32 10.16
C TYR A 396 10.57 -34.80 11.52
N GLY A 397 9.79 -35.07 12.57
CA GLY A 397 10.08 -34.75 13.96
C GLY A 397 9.56 -33.40 14.43
N GLU A 398 9.59 -33.20 15.77
CA GLU A 398 9.08 -31.98 16.45
C GLU A 398 10.04 -30.77 16.38
N GLY A 399 11.11 -30.87 15.58
CA GLY A 399 12.14 -29.85 15.46
C GLY A 399 13.17 -29.92 16.62
N PHE A 400 14.05 -28.91 16.68
CA PHE A 400 15.12 -28.86 17.67
C PHE A 400 14.62 -28.37 19.04
N PRO A 401 15.16 -28.91 20.16
CA PRO A 401 14.86 -28.38 21.49
C PRO A 401 15.23 -26.89 21.59
N VAL A 402 14.38 -26.11 22.26
CA VAL A 402 14.57 -24.65 22.40
C VAL A 402 15.89 -24.31 23.08
N THR A 403 16.35 -25.14 24.03
CA THR A 403 17.64 -24.98 24.71
C THR A 403 18.82 -25.10 23.76
N LEU A 404 18.76 -25.99 22.77
CA LEU A 404 19.78 -26.12 21.73
C LEU A 404 19.75 -24.90 20.79
N LEU A 405 18.57 -24.49 20.36
CA LEU A 405 18.40 -23.28 19.53
C LEU A 405 18.92 -22.03 20.27
N LYS A 406 18.68 -21.92 21.59
CA LYS A 406 19.16 -20.83 22.44
C LYS A 406 20.68 -20.74 22.45
N LYS A 407 21.38 -21.86 22.57
CA LYS A 407 22.85 -21.92 22.53
C LYS A 407 23.42 -21.30 21.26
N TRP A 408 22.74 -21.47 20.13
CA TRP A 408 23.22 -20.96 18.84
C TRP A 408 22.78 -19.53 18.56
N ILE A 409 21.54 -19.16 18.92
CA ILE A 409 21.05 -17.80 18.67
C ILE A 409 21.84 -16.76 19.48
N ASP A 410 22.26 -17.08 20.68
CA ASP A 410 23.10 -16.20 21.52
C ASP A 410 24.49 -15.93 20.91
N ARG A 411 24.94 -16.73 19.94
CA ARG A 411 26.20 -16.53 19.22
C ARG A 411 26.09 -15.59 18.03
N ILE A 412 24.87 -15.19 17.63
CA ILE A 412 24.70 -14.19 16.58
C ILE A 412 25.29 -12.87 17.06
N GLY A 413 24.89 -12.42 18.24
CA GLY A 413 25.31 -11.18 18.87
C GLY A 413 24.80 -9.94 18.11
N PHE A 414 24.35 -8.97 18.85
CA PHE A 414 24.00 -7.66 18.32
C PHE A 414 24.88 -6.60 18.96
#